data_4497bb936f315a6f277617e07347d9e0
#
_entry.id   4497bb936f315a6f277617e07347d9e0
#
_cell.length_a   1.000
_cell.length_b   1.000
_cell.length_c   1.000
_cell.angle_alpha   90.00
_cell.angle_beta   90.00
_cell.angle_gamma   90.00
#
_symmetry.space_group_name_H-M   'P 1'
#
loop_
_entity.id
_entity.type
_entity.pdbx_description
1 polymer ?
#
loop_
_entity_poly.entity_id
_entity_poly.type
_entity_poly.pdbx_seq_one_letter_code
_entity_poly.pdbx_strand_id
1 'polypeptide(L)'
;MSASLLSLKKEDRLAIDALLHRLFNEVGPQIVLIELFGSKARGDDRPESDIDVAVVVSQRDWPLEHRIHTISARVSLEHEVVFNLYVVDQTRWLWMGKIRHPLYRSILAEGLELTPALVAAPA
;
A
#
# COMPACT_ATOMS: atom_id res chain seq x y z
N MET A 1 -1.30 4.80 -19.93
CA MET A 1 -2.25 5.21 -18.89
C MET A 1 -2.26 4.15 -17.79
N SER A 2 -2.05 4.56 -16.56
CA SER A 2 -2.07 3.63 -15.44
C SER A 2 -3.47 3.06 -15.23
N ALA A 3 -3.55 1.82 -14.77
CA ALA A 3 -4.82 1.23 -14.37
C ALA A 3 -5.42 2.03 -13.23
N SER A 4 -6.75 2.11 -13.18
CA SER A 4 -7.44 2.71 -12.05
C SER A 4 -7.81 1.62 -11.04
N LEU A 5 -8.17 2.02 -9.82
CA LEU A 5 -8.66 1.07 -8.82
C LEU A 5 -9.90 0.33 -9.31
N LEU A 6 -10.67 0.94 -10.20
CA LEU A 6 -11.87 0.32 -10.77
C LEU A 6 -11.55 -0.85 -11.69
N SER A 7 -10.32 -0.94 -12.22
CA SER A 7 -9.93 -2.07 -13.08
C SER A 7 -9.50 -3.29 -12.30
N LEU A 8 -9.38 -3.19 -10.97
CA LEU A 8 -9.05 -4.33 -10.12
C LEU A 8 -10.25 -5.27 -10.00
N LYS A 9 -9.96 -6.55 -9.76
CA LYS A 9 -11.01 -7.49 -9.40
C LYS A 9 -11.71 -7.02 -8.14
N LYS A 10 -12.99 -7.36 -8.03
CA LYS A 10 -13.80 -7.00 -6.87
C LYS A 10 -13.17 -7.49 -5.56
N GLU A 11 -12.67 -8.71 -5.53
CA GLU A 11 -12.06 -9.29 -4.34
C GLU A 11 -10.82 -8.51 -3.91
N ASP A 12 -9.98 -8.14 -4.86
CA ASP A 12 -8.77 -7.36 -4.59
C ASP A 12 -9.13 -5.97 -4.07
N ARG A 13 -10.13 -5.35 -4.69
CA ARG A 13 -10.57 -4.00 -4.29
C ARG A 13 -11.15 -4.01 -2.88
N LEU A 14 -11.95 -5.03 -2.54
CA LEU A 14 -12.49 -5.17 -1.19
C LEU A 14 -11.38 -5.39 -0.16
N ALA A 15 -10.37 -6.18 -0.50
CA ALA A 15 -9.23 -6.41 0.38
C ALA A 15 -8.43 -5.12 0.60
N ILE A 16 -8.20 -4.36 -0.46
CA ILE A 16 -7.49 -3.08 -0.36
C ILE A 16 -8.28 -2.09 0.50
N ASP A 17 -9.59 -1.99 0.30
CA ASP A 17 -10.43 -1.12 1.12
C ASP A 17 -10.36 -1.51 2.59
N ALA A 18 -10.43 -2.79 2.90
CA ALA A 18 -10.33 -3.27 4.27
C ALA A 18 -8.97 -2.92 4.89
N LEU A 19 -7.89 -3.09 4.12
CA LEU A 19 -6.55 -2.74 4.58
C LEU A 19 -6.45 -1.25 4.90
N LEU A 20 -6.93 -0.40 3.99
CA LEU A 20 -6.90 1.05 4.17
C LEU A 20 -7.68 1.48 5.40
N HIS A 21 -8.89 0.95 5.58
CA HIS A 21 -9.72 1.30 6.74
C HIS A 21 -9.04 0.92 8.05
N ARG A 22 -8.47 -0.26 8.13
CA ARG A 22 -7.79 -0.71 9.35
C ARG A 22 -6.51 0.09 9.63
N LEU A 23 -5.71 0.34 8.59
CA LEU A 23 -4.50 1.14 8.75
C LEU A 23 -4.85 2.55 9.22
N PHE A 24 -5.86 3.17 8.60
CA PHE A 24 -6.30 4.51 8.99
C PHE A 24 -6.76 4.55 10.44
N ASN A 25 -7.58 3.57 10.85
CA ASN A 25 -8.15 3.56 12.21
C ASN A 25 -7.10 3.31 13.29
N GLU A 26 -6.09 2.50 13.01
CA GLU A 26 -5.13 2.08 14.03
C GLU A 26 -3.83 2.86 14.02
N VAL A 27 -3.34 3.27 12.84
CA VAL A 27 -2.04 3.93 12.71
C VAL A 27 -2.09 5.14 11.77
N GLY A 28 -3.28 5.67 11.49
CA GLY A 28 -3.46 6.76 10.54
C GLY A 28 -2.53 7.95 10.72
N PRO A 29 -2.35 8.49 11.96
CA PRO A 29 -1.48 9.65 12.15
C PRO A 29 -0.02 9.43 11.76
N GLN A 30 0.45 8.19 11.73
CA GLN A 30 1.83 7.88 11.36
C GLN A 30 2.00 7.66 9.86
N ILE A 31 0.93 7.56 9.10
CA ILE A 31 1.00 7.27 7.66
C ILE A 31 1.17 8.56 6.88
N VAL A 32 2.19 8.59 6.01
CA VAL A 32 2.47 9.70 5.11
C VAL A 32 1.92 9.43 3.72
N LEU A 33 2.11 8.20 3.22
CA LEU A 33 1.75 7.85 1.86
C LEU A 33 1.50 6.36 1.76
N ILE A 34 0.49 5.96 0.99
CA ILE A 34 0.24 4.57 0.64
C ILE A 34 0.09 4.50 -0.88
N GLU A 35 0.84 3.61 -1.52
CA GLU A 35 0.81 3.41 -2.97
C GLU A 35 0.61 1.95 -3.30
N LEU A 36 -0.32 1.67 -4.20
CA LEU A 36 -0.43 0.37 -4.86
C LEU A 36 0.56 0.36 -6.03
N PHE A 37 1.38 -0.68 -6.15
CA PHE A 37 2.32 -0.77 -7.26
C PHE A 37 2.38 -2.21 -7.78
N GLY A 38 3.30 -2.49 -8.70
CA GLY A 38 3.45 -3.83 -9.26
C GLY A 38 2.35 -4.18 -10.26
N SER A 39 2.15 -5.48 -10.48
CA SER A 39 1.27 -5.96 -11.54
C SER A 39 -0.19 -5.54 -11.37
N LYS A 40 -0.69 -5.47 -10.14
CA LYS A 40 -2.06 -5.01 -9.87
C LYS A 40 -2.25 -3.56 -10.28
N ALA A 41 -1.26 -2.71 -10.03
CA ALA A 41 -1.32 -1.30 -10.43
C ALA A 41 -1.20 -1.14 -11.95
N ARG A 42 -0.38 -1.97 -12.61
CA ARG A 42 -0.23 -1.93 -14.06
C ARG A 42 -1.42 -2.53 -14.81
N GLY A 43 -2.18 -3.41 -14.17
CA GLY A 43 -3.30 -4.09 -14.81
C GLY A 43 -2.90 -5.34 -15.60
N ASP A 44 -1.66 -5.83 -15.42
CA ASP A 44 -1.18 -7.05 -16.08
C ASP A 44 -1.00 -8.22 -15.12
N ASP A 45 -1.72 -8.18 -14.00
CA ASP A 45 -1.64 -9.20 -12.98
C ASP A 45 -2.33 -10.50 -13.40
N ARG A 46 -1.93 -11.57 -12.73
CA ARG A 46 -2.61 -12.86 -12.81
C ARG A 46 -3.49 -13.01 -11.57
N PRO A 47 -4.47 -13.92 -11.59
CA PRO A 47 -5.37 -14.11 -10.44
C PRO A 47 -4.64 -14.35 -9.12
N GLU A 48 -3.50 -15.04 -9.15
CA GLU A 48 -2.72 -15.39 -7.97
C GLU A 48 -1.62 -14.37 -7.64
N SER A 49 -1.54 -13.25 -8.38
CA SER A 49 -0.51 -12.24 -8.13
C SER A 49 -0.72 -11.57 -6.78
N ASP A 50 0.39 -11.29 -6.09
CA ASP A 50 0.36 -10.55 -4.82
C ASP A 50 -0.09 -9.11 -5.07
N ILE A 51 -0.66 -8.51 -4.03
CA ILE A 51 -1.03 -7.09 -4.04
C ILE A 51 0.13 -6.33 -3.40
N ASP A 52 0.89 -5.60 -4.22
CA ASP A 52 2.08 -4.88 -3.76
C ASP A 52 1.70 -3.49 -3.27
N VAL A 53 1.99 -3.20 -2.01
CA VAL A 53 1.63 -1.93 -1.39
C VAL A 53 2.84 -1.34 -0.68
N ALA A 54 3.16 -0.10 -0.99
CA ALA A 54 4.19 0.65 -0.29
C ALA A 54 3.52 1.53 0.76
N VAL A 55 4.02 1.48 1.98
CA VAL A 55 3.52 2.29 3.09
C VAL A 55 4.69 3.15 3.60
N VAL A 56 4.57 4.45 3.41
CA VAL A 56 5.56 5.41 3.92
C VAL A 56 5.01 5.97 5.23
N VAL A 57 5.80 5.83 6.29
CA VAL A 57 5.43 6.32 7.63
C VAL A 57 6.33 7.48 8.02
N SER A 58 5.85 8.32 8.94
CA SER A 58 6.61 9.49 9.39
C SER A 58 7.90 9.09 10.08
N GLN A 59 7.82 8.08 10.93
CA GLN A 59 8.98 7.58 11.65
C GLN A 59 8.80 6.08 11.86
N ARG A 60 9.79 5.31 11.42
CA ARG A 60 9.73 3.86 11.53
C ARG A 60 10.19 3.43 12.92
N ASP A 61 9.38 2.62 13.58
CA ASP A 61 9.77 1.95 14.80
C ASP A 61 9.21 0.52 14.78
N TRP A 62 9.76 -0.32 15.62
CA TRP A 62 9.42 -1.75 15.59
C TRP A 62 7.96 -2.00 15.93
N PRO A 63 7.38 -1.40 16.98
CA PRO A 63 5.96 -1.63 17.29
C PRO A 63 5.02 -1.21 16.17
N LEU A 64 5.28 -0.08 15.52
CA LEU A 64 4.48 0.39 14.40
C LEU A 64 4.55 -0.57 13.22
N GLU A 65 5.75 -0.97 12.84
CA GLU A 65 5.95 -1.88 11.73
C GLU A 65 5.27 -3.22 11.99
N HIS A 66 5.42 -3.75 13.21
CA HIS A 66 4.76 -4.99 13.61
C HIS A 66 3.25 -4.88 13.50
N ARG A 67 2.69 -3.76 13.96
CA ARG A 67 1.24 -3.54 13.88
C ARG A 67 0.77 -3.50 12.42
N ILE A 68 1.48 -2.79 11.56
CA ILE A 68 1.15 -2.71 10.14
C ILE A 68 1.13 -4.11 9.51
N HIS A 69 2.15 -4.91 9.76
CA HIS A 69 2.21 -6.27 9.23
C HIS A 69 1.13 -7.18 9.83
N THR A 70 0.77 -6.99 11.08
CA THR A 70 -0.32 -7.75 11.71
C THR A 70 -1.66 -7.43 11.06
N ILE A 71 -1.92 -6.15 10.81
CA ILE A 71 -3.13 -5.71 10.11
C ILE A 71 -3.19 -6.35 8.73
N SER A 72 -2.09 -6.28 7.99
CA SER A 72 -1.99 -6.85 6.65
C SER A 72 -2.25 -8.36 6.66
N ALA A 73 -1.68 -9.07 7.62
CA ALA A 73 -1.87 -10.52 7.72
C ALA A 73 -3.34 -10.88 7.98
N ARG A 74 -4.00 -10.14 8.86
CA ARG A 74 -5.42 -10.37 9.15
C ARG A 74 -6.31 -10.13 7.93
N VAL A 75 -6.09 -9.03 7.23
CA VAL A 75 -6.86 -8.73 6.02
C VAL A 75 -6.60 -9.78 4.94
N SER A 76 -5.35 -10.21 4.79
CA SER A 76 -4.99 -11.26 3.84
C SER A 76 -5.78 -12.55 4.13
N LEU A 77 -5.85 -12.96 5.39
CA LEU A 77 -6.59 -14.16 5.77
C LEU A 77 -8.10 -14.00 5.54
N GLU A 78 -8.65 -12.86 5.90
CA GLU A 78 -10.10 -12.63 5.79
C GLU A 78 -10.56 -12.54 4.35
N HIS A 79 -9.71 -12.03 3.45
CA HIS A 79 -10.07 -11.81 2.06
C HIS A 79 -9.41 -12.80 1.09
N GLU A 80 -8.65 -13.76 1.60
CA GLU A 80 -7.99 -14.80 0.80
C GLU A 80 -7.12 -14.20 -0.31
N VAL A 81 -6.36 -13.17 0.04
CA VAL A 81 -5.38 -12.53 -0.84
C VAL A 81 -4.02 -12.50 -0.16
N VAL A 82 -2.98 -12.19 -0.91
CA VAL A 82 -1.64 -12.00 -0.34
C VAL A 82 -1.22 -10.55 -0.58
N PHE A 83 -1.00 -9.83 0.52
CA PHE A 83 -0.40 -8.50 0.45
C PHE A 83 1.11 -8.62 0.60
N ASN A 84 1.83 -7.93 -0.27
CA ASN A 84 3.27 -7.77 -0.17
C ASN A 84 3.51 -6.31 0.21
N LEU A 85 3.75 -6.05 1.50
CA LEU A 85 3.93 -4.69 2.00
C LEU A 85 5.41 -4.30 2.03
N TYR A 86 5.69 -3.10 1.54
CA TYR A 86 6.98 -2.46 1.67
C TYR A 86 6.81 -1.25 2.58
N VAL A 87 7.33 -1.35 3.81
CA VAL A 87 7.21 -0.29 4.83
C VAL A 87 8.53 0.46 4.92
N VAL A 88 8.46 1.78 4.80
CA VAL A 88 9.65 2.64 4.83
C VAL A 88 9.29 3.96 5.50
N ASP A 89 10.24 4.57 6.21
CA ASP A 89 9.99 5.89 6.78
C ASP A 89 10.24 7.00 5.77
N GLN A 90 9.77 8.18 6.10
CA GLN A 90 9.83 9.34 5.22
C GLN A 90 11.28 9.73 4.87
N THR A 91 12.18 9.62 5.82
CA THR A 91 13.60 9.92 5.58
C THR A 91 14.19 8.99 4.53
N ARG A 92 13.92 7.70 4.67
CA ARG A 92 14.38 6.70 3.71
C ARG A 92 13.75 6.90 2.35
N TRP A 93 12.44 7.20 2.32
CA TRP A 93 11.72 7.45 1.07
C TRP A 93 12.32 8.61 0.31
N LEU A 94 12.61 9.72 1.01
CA LEU A 94 13.23 10.90 0.38
C LEU A 94 14.62 10.58 -0.15
N TRP A 95 15.40 9.81 0.61
CA TRP A 95 16.72 9.39 0.18
C TRP A 95 16.65 8.51 -1.09
N MET A 96 15.68 7.58 -1.13
CA MET A 96 15.48 6.74 -2.30
C MET A 96 15.18 7.59 -3.54
N GLY A 97 14.43 8.66 -3.38
CA GLY A 97 14.16 9.59 -4.47
C GLY A 97 15.42 10.31 -4.95
N LYS A 98 16.28 10.73 -4.03
CA LYS A 98 17.53 11.42 -4.36
C LYS A 98 18.47 10.56 -5.18
N ILE A 99 18.59 9.28 -4.83
CA ILE A 99 19.47 8.37 -5.57
C ILE A 99 18.78 7.71 -6.76
N ARG A 100 17.52 8.02 -7.00
CA ARG A 100 16.71 7.41 -8.06
C ARG A 100 16.70 5.88 -7.95
N HIS A 101 16.42 5.41 -6.74
CA HIS A 101 16.35 3.97 -6.45
C HIS A 101 15.34 3.30 -7.40
N PRO A 102 15.66 2.13 -7.97
CA PRO A 102 14.77 1.47 -8.93
C PRO A 102 13.35 1.25 -8.39
N LEU A 103 13.20 0.83 -7.14
CA LEU A 103 11.89 0.63 -6.55
C LEU A 103 11.11 1.94 -6.44
N TYR A 104 11.77 3.02 -6.02
CA TYR A 104 11.16 4.35 -5.96
C TYR A 104 10.63 4.78 -7.33
N ARG A 105 11.46 4.59 -8.36
CA ARG A 105 11.10 4.94 -9.73
C ARG A 105 9.90 4.14 -10.22
N SER A 106 9.88 2.84 -9.93
CA SER A 106 8.76 1.96 -10.31
C SER A 106 7.47 2.39 -9.62
N ILE A 107 7.54 2.68 -8.33
CA ILE A 107 6.37 3.10 -7.58
C ILE A 107 5.81 4.41 -8.14
N LEU A 108 6.67 5.39 -8.42
CA LEU A 108 6.20 6.67 -8.99
C LEU A 108 5.64 6.52 -10.39
N ALA A 109 6.26 5.68 -11.23
CA ALA A 109 5.85 5.53 -12.63
C ALA A 109 4.56 4.73 -12.77
N GLU A 110 4.37 3.70 -11.95
CA GLU A 110 3.29 2.72 -12.11
C GLU A 110 2.25 2.80 -10.99
N GLY A 111 2.61 3.41 -9.87
CA GLY A 111 1.81 3.37 -8.66
C GLY A 111 0.50 4.14 -8.74
N LEU A 112 -0.47 3.65 -7.99
CA LEU A 112 -1.74 4.33 -7.75
C LEU A 112 -1.73 4.78 -6.29
N GLU A 113 -1.85 6.07 -6.07
CA GLU A 113 -1.85 6.58 -4.70
C GLU A 113 -3.17 6.24 -4.01
N LEU A 114 -3.07 5.59 -2.85
CA LEU A 114 -4.23 5.18 -2.07
C LEU A 114 -4.53 6.13 -0.91
N THR A 115 -3.58 7.02 -0.57
CA THR A 115 -3.73 7.95 0.54
C THR A 115 -4.94 8.87 0.40
N PRO A 116 -5.28 9.42 -0.78
CA PRO A 116 -6.48 10.24 -0.92
C PRO A 116 -7.77 9.48 -0.55
N ALA A 117 -7.86 8.19 -0.90
CA ALA A 117 -9.01 7.38 -0.53
C ALA A 117 -9.08 7.19 0.98
N LEU A 118 -7.92 7.03 1.63
CA LEU A 118 -7.82 6.93 3.08
C LEU A 118 -8.27 8.22 3.76
N VAL A 119 -7.80 9.37 3.27
CA VAL A 119 -8.13 10.69 3.80
C VAL A 119 -9.61 11.01 3.60
N ALA A 120 -10.19 10.60 2.47
CA ALA A 120 -11.59 10.84 2.16
C ALA A 120 -12.53 9.92 2.93
N ALA A 121 -12.03 8.85 3.55
CA ALA A 121 -12.85 7.94 4.32
C ALA A 121 -13.42 8.66 5.55
N PRO A 122 -14.67 8.40 5.93
CA PRO A 122 -15.22 8.99 7.14
C PRO A 122 -14.44 8.54 8.36
N ALA A 123 -14.20 9.48 9.25
CA ALA A 123 -13.48 9.19 10.48
C ALA A 123 -14.29 8.24 11.37
#